data_3c9b80a5b91f33f9207f448f607f0a80
#
_entry.id   3c9b80a5b91f33f9207f448f607f0a80
#
_cell.length_a   1.000
_cell.length_b   1.000
_cell.length_c   1.000
_cell.angle_alpha   90.00
_cell.angle_beta   90.00
_cell.angle_gamma   90.00
#
_symmetry.space_group_name_H-M   'P 1'
#
loop_
_entity.id
_entity.type
_entity.pdbx_description
1 polymer ?
#
loop_
_entity_poly.entity_id
_entity_poly.type
_entity_poly.pdbx_seq_one_letter_code
_entity_poly.pdbx_strand_id
1 'polypeptide(L)'
;GQITGVEGYVGNIATGFLAGLNAARLINGEPPIVLPQSTMIGALCHYITHAAPDEFQPMKANFGLLPPSTLQTRDKRLRKQQMVDRALNDLDQVTY
;
A
#
# COMPACT_ATOMS: atom_id res chain seq x y z
N GLY A 1 9.05 -4.78 -7.22
CA GLY A 1 10.43 -4.46 -6.91
C GLY A 1 10.92 -3.18 -7.54
N GLN A 2 12.19 -2.94 -7.49
CA GLN A 2 12.79 -1.68 -7.96
C GLN A 2 12.47 -1.36 -9.42
N ILE A 3 12.41 -2.36 -10.27
CA ILE A 3 12.10 -2.18 -11.69
C ILE A 3 10.70 -1.61 -11.92
N THR A 4 9.79 -1.79 -10.98
CA THR A 4 8.43 -1.25 -11.05
C THR A 4 8.29 0.13 -10.40
N GLY A 5 9.37 0.65 -9.81
CA GLY A 5 9.38 1.95 -9.15
C GLY A 5 9.32 1.92 -7.63
N VAL A 6 9.39 0.74 -7.02
CA VAL A 6 9.43 0.62 -5.56
C VAL A 6 10.86 0.77 -5.07
N GLU A 7 11.09 1.71 -4.15
CA GLU A 7 12.39 1.91 -3.52
C GLU A 7 12.38 1.46 -2.06
N GLY A 8 13.57 1.16 -1.54
CA GLY A 8 13.77 0.75 -0.15
C GLY A 8 13.61 -0.74 0.07
N TYR A 9 14.34 -1.26 1.07
CA TYR A 9 14.37 -2.71 1.32
C TYR A 9 13.02 -3.24 1.81
N VAL A 10 12.40 -2.56 2.77
CA VAL A 10 11.14 -3.02 3.36
C VAL A 10 10.02 -3.01 2.32
N GLY A 11 9.92 -1.93 1.53
CA GLY A 11 8.92 -1.84 0.46
C GLY A 11 9.11 -2.92 -0.60
N ASN A 12 10.34 -3.19 -0.99
CA ASN A 12 10.64 -4.23 -1.97
C ASN A 12 10.35 -5.64 -1.43
N ILE A 13 10.66 -5.91 -0.17
CA ILE A 13 10.35 -7.19 0.46
C ILE A 13 8.83 -7.39 0.54
N ALA A 14 8.10 -6.38 1.01
CA ALA A 14 6.67 -6.48 1.20
C ALA A 14 5.91 -6.63 -0.12
N THR A 15 6.25 -5.82 -1.13
CA THR A 15 5.60 -5.92 -2.45
C THR A 15 5.98 -7.19 -3.17
N GLY A 16 7.21 -7.67 -3.02
CA GLY A 16 7.66 -8.94 -3.57
C GLY A 16 6.92 -10.12 -2.94
N PHE A 17 6.74 -10.10 -1.63
CA PHE A 17 5.95 -11.12 -0.92
C PHE A 17 4.50 -11.14 -1.42
N LEU A 18 3.87 -9.98 -1.53
CA LEU A 18 2.50 -9.87 -2.05
C LEU A 18 2.40 -10.38 -3.49
N ALA A 19 3.36 -10.02 -4.34
CA ALA A 19 3.39 -10.48 -5.72
C ALA A 19 3.52 -12.01 -5.80
N GLY A 20 4.37 -12.62 -4.99
CA GLY A 20 4.53 -14.06 -4.92
C GLY A 20 3.27 -14.77 -4.44
N LEU A 21 2.65 -14.23 -3.40
CA LEU A 21 1.40 -14.75 -2.87
C LEU A 21 0.29 -14.70 -3.93
N ASN A 22 0.17 -13.58 -4.64
CA ASN A 22 -0.85 -13.43 -5.68
C ASN A 22 -0.56 -14.32 -6.89
N ALA A 23 0.70 -14.53 -7.25
CA ALA A 23 1.06 -15.48 -8.31
C ALA A 23 0.59 -16.90 -7.95
N ALA A 24 0.83 -17.34 -6.72
CA ALA A 24 0.36 -18.64 -6.25
C ALA A 24 -1.16 -18.75 -6.27
N ARG A 25 -1.86 -17.69 -5.85
CA ARG A 25 -3.32 -17.66 -5.86
C ARG A 25 -3.87 -17.78 -7.27
N LEU A 26 -3.30 -17.05 -8.23
CA LEU A 26 -3.71 -17.11 -9.64
C LEU A 26 -3.50 -18.51 -10.24
N ILE A 27 -2.40 -19.16 -9.92
CA ILE A 27 -2.13 -20.54 -10.37
C ILE A 27 -3.20 -21.51 -9.84
N ASN A 28 -3.69 -21.27 -8.61
CA ASN A 28 -4.73 -22.11 -8.00
C ASN A 28 -6.15 -21.67 -8.37
N GLY A 29 -6.32 -20.73 -9.30
CA GLY A 29 -7.63 -20.25 -9.71
C GLY A 29 -8.30 -19.31 -8.74
N GLU A 30 -7.55 -18.78 -7.77
CA GLU A 30 -8.07 -17.83 -6.79
C GLU A 30 -7.81 -16.38 -7.24
N PRO A 31 -8.69 -15.43 -6.92
CA PRO A 31 -8.45 -14.03 -7.27
C PRO A 31 -7.27 -13.47 -6.47
N PRO A 32 -6.51 -12.49 -7.03
CA PRO A 32 -5.42 -11.86 -6.30
C PRO A 32 -5.94 -11.03 -5.12
N ILE A 33 -5.12 -10.93 -4.08
CA ILE A 33 -5.39 -10.06 -2.94
C ILE A 33 -4.99 -8.64 -3.33
N VAL A 34 -5.92 -7.69 -3.17
CA VAL A 34 -5.67 -6.26 -3.34
C VAL A 34 -5.82 -5.61 -1.97
N LEU A 35 -4.71 -5.11 -1.43
CA LEU A 35 -4.72 -4.48 -0.12
C LEU A 35 -5.35 -3.08 -0.19
N PRO A 36 -6.07 -2.64 0.86
CA PRO A 36 -6.66 -1.31 0.89
C PRO A 36 -5.61 -0.20 0.75
N GLN A 37 -5.97 0.90 0.07
CA GLN A 37 -5.09 2.07 -0.06
C GLN A 37 -4.79 2.75 1.27
N SER A 38 -5.59 2.49 2.29
CA SER A 38 -5.33 2.99 3.65
C SER A 38 -4.17 2.26 4.34
N THR A 39 -3.73 1.11 3.80
CA THR A 39 -2.52 0.44 4.26
C THR A 39 -1.31 0.96 3.49
N MET A 40 -0.14 0.97 4.13
CA MET A 40 1.08 1.48 3.50
C MET A 40 1.43 0.70 2.22
N ILE A 41 1.35 -0.62 2.27
CA ILE A 41 1.67 -1.47 1.11
C ILE A 41 0.61 -1.30 0.03
N GLY A 42 -0.66 -1.24 0.40
CA GLY A 42 -1.76 -1.00 -0.55
C GLY A 42 -1.61 0.34 -1.25
N ALA A 43 -1.27 1.40 -0.51
CA ALA A 43 -1.04 2.73 -1.07
C ALA A 43 0.14 2.73 -2.05
N LEU A 44 1.24 2.04 -1.69
CA LEU A 44 2.41 1.95 -2.56
C LEU A 44 2.09 1.20 -3.86
N CYS A 45 1.39 0.07 -3.78
CA CYS A 45 0.95 -0.69 -4.95
C CYS A 45 0.01 0.14 -5.83
N HIS A 46 -0.90 0.88 -5.21
CA HIS A 46 -1.81 1.77 -5.95
C HIS A 46 -1.03 2.85 -6.69
N TYR A 47 -0.04 3.47 -6.03
CA TYR A 47 0.79 4.51 -6.66
C TYR A 47 1.51 4.00 -7.89
N ILE A 48 2.20 2.85 -7.81
CA ILE A 48 3.00 2.34 -8.93
C ILE A 48 2.15 1.87 -10.11
N THR A 49 0.86 1.63 -9.90
CA THR A 49 -0.05 1.16 -10.95
C THR A 49 -0.97 2.26 -11.49
N HIS A 50 -1.12 3.39 -10.80
CA HIS A 50 -2.09 4.44 -11.15
C HIS A 50 -1.49 5.82 -11.35
N ALA A 51 -0.23 6.06 -10.96
CA ALA A 51 0.38 7.36 -11.16
C ALA A 51 0.48 7.70 -12.65
N ALA A 52 0.22 8.97 -12.99
CA ALA A 52 0.36 9.44 -14.36
C ALA A 52 1.81 9.28 -14.83
N PRO A 53 2.05 8.81 -16.09
CA PRO A 53 3.42 8.54 -16.55
C PRO A 53 4.38 9.70 -16.44
N ASP A 54 3.88 10.92 -16.65
CA ASP A 54 4.66 12.16 -16.57
C ASP A 54 4.94 12.61 -15.14
N GLU A 55 4.18 12.12 -14.16
CA GLU A 55 4.34 12.43 -12.75
C GLU A 55 4.97 11.28 -11.96
N PHE A 56 5.13 10.13 -12.60
CA PHE A 56 5.65 8.94 -11.94
C PHE A 56 7.13 9.12 -11.58
N GLN A 57 7.47 8.75 -10.37
CA GLN A 57 8.86 8.63 -9.92
C GLN A 57 8.99 7.46 -8.95
N PRO A 58 10.18 6.86 -8.87
CA PRO A 58 10.41 5.79 -7.89
C PRO A 58 10.03 6.24 -6.48
N MET A 59 9.38 5.36 -5.73
CA MET A 59 8.73 5.74 -4.47
C MET A 59 9.04 4.76 -3.36
N LYS A 60 9.38 5.32 -2.19
CA LYS A 60 9.44 4.58 -0.92
C LYS A 60 8.09 4.67 -0.23
N ALA A 61 7.79 3.66 0.60
CA ALA A 61 6.62 3.71 1.47
C ALA A 61 6.70 4.94 2.38
N ASN A 62 5.65 5.77 2.38
CA ASN A 62 5.58 6.96 3.23
C ASN A 62 4.11 7.34 3.46
N PHE A 63 3.86 8.12 4.52
CA PHE A 63 2.49 8.51 4.88
C PHE A 63 1.82 9.41 3.82
N GLY A 64 2.60 10.09 3.00
CA GLY A 64 2.06 10.94 1.92
C GLY A 64 1.32 10.16 0.83
N LEU A 65 1.54 8.85 0.72
CA LEU A 65 0.85 7.98 -0.24
C LEU A 65 -0.55 7.59 0.23
N LEU A 66 -0.83 7.69 1.52
CA LEU A 66 -2.11 7.28 2.09
C LEU A 66 -3.21 8.29 1.75
N PRO A 67 -4.48 7.83 1.61
CA PRO A 67 -5.60 8.76 1.47
C PRO A 67 -5.65 9.73 2.65
N PRO A 68 -6.11 10.98 2.42
CA PRO A 68 -6.18 11.96 3.50
C PRO A 68 -6.98 11.46 4.70
N SER A 69 -6.52 11.82 5.90
CA SER A 69 -7.24 11.52 7.13
C SER A 69 -8.46 12.43 7.26
N THR A 70 -9.56 11.88 7.77
CA THR A 70 -10.75 12.66 8.09
C THR A 70 -10.62 13.45 9.39
N LEU A 71 -9.63 13.11 10.22
CA LEU A 71 -9.37 13.80 11.47
C LEU A 71 -8.64 15.12 11.22
N GLN A 72 -9.34 16.23 11.46
CA GLN A 72 -8.77 17.57 11.34
C GLN A 72 -8.10 17.97 12.65
N THR A 73 -6.85 17.60 12.81
CA THR A 73 -6.04 17.98 13.96
C THR A 73 -4.67 18.44 13.51
N ARG A 74 -4.07 19.37 14.23
CA ARG A 74 -2.69 19.80 14.02
C ARG A 74 -1.68 18.87 14.70
N ASP A 75 -2.15 17.97 15.55
CA ASP A 75 -1.29 17.02 16.23
C ASP A 75 -0.91 15.89 15.26
N LYS A 76 0.35 15.89 14.84
CA LYS A 76 0.89 14.91 13.89
C LYS A 76 0.82 13.50 14.44
N ARG A 77 1.00 13.33 15.75
CA ARG A 77 0.96 12.02 16.39
C ARG A 77 -0.44 11.42 16.33
N LEU A 78 -1.47 12.22 16.61
CA LEU A 78 -2.85 11.78 16.54
C LEU A 78 -3.25 11.44 15.10
N ARG A 79 -2.81 12.24 14.13
CA ARG A 79 -3.09 11.96 12.70
C ARG A 79 -2.46 10.63 12.26
N LYS A 80 -1.21 10.39 12.64
CA LYS A 80 -0.52 9.14 12.29
C LYS A 80 -1.19 7.95 12.97
N GLN A 81 -1.57 8.11 14.25
CA GLN A 81 -2.28 7.05 14.98
C GLN A 81 -3.61 6.72 14.30
N GLN A 82 -4.36 7.73 13.89
CA GLN A 82 -5.61 7.51 13.16
C GLN A 82 -5.38 6.78 11.84
N MET A 83 -4.34 7.13 11.10
CA MET A 83 -4.01 6.45 9.86
C MET A 83 -3.66 4.98 10.09
N VAL A 84 -2.93 4.68 11.15
CA VAL A 84 -2.60 3.29 11.53
C VAL A 84 -3.86 2.54 11.91
N ASP A 85 -4.72 3.12 12.75
CA ASP A 85 -5.97 2.49 13.18
C ASP A 85 -6.89 2.22 11.99
N ARG A 86 -6.99 3.17 11.07
CA ARG A 86 -7.76 3.01 9.82
C ARG A 86 -7.19 1.86 8.98
N ALA A 87 -5.87 1.81 8.83
CA ALA A 87 -5.22 0.76 8.05
C ALA A 87 -5.50 -0.62 8.64
N LEU A 88 -5.36 -0.79 9.94
CA LEU A 88 -5.62 -2.06 10.61
C LEU A 88 -7.09 -2.47 10.51
N ASN A 89 -8.00 -1.51 10.68
CA ASN A 89 -9.42 -1.78 10.55
C ASN A 89 -9.80 -2.20 9.12
N ASP A 90 -9.29 -1.50 8.12
CA ASP A 90 -9.57 -1.82 6.71
C ASP A 90 -8.93 -3.16 6.32
N LEU A 91 -7.76 -3.47 6.87
CA LEU A 91 -7.10 -4.75 6.61
C LEU A 91 -7.93 -5.92 7.14
N ASP A 92 -8.60 -5.76 8.27
CA ASP A 92 -9.48 -6.79 8.83
C ASP A 92 -10.68 -7.09 7.92
N GLN A 93 -11.04 -6.18 7.03
CA GLN A 93 -12.14 -6.36 6.06
C GLN A 93 -11.70 -7.14 4.82
N VAL A 94 -10.40 -7.35 4.63
CA VAL A 94 -9.89 -8.05 3.44
C VAL A 94 -10.19 -9.56 3.57
N THR A 95 -10.80 -10.12 2.54
CA THR A 95 -11.07 -11.55 2.45
C THR A 95 -9.89 -12.26 1.77
N TYR A 96 -9.32 -13.20 2.46
CA TYR A 96 -8.20 -13.99 1.94
C TYR A 96 -8.67 -15.29 1.30
#